data_98d758433e17a3a869a35a4728f56449
#
_entry.id   98d758433e17a3a869a35a4728f56449
#
_cell.length_a   1.000
_cell.length_b   1.000
_cell.length_c   1.000
_cell.angle_alpha   90.00
_cell.angle_beta   90.00
_cell.angle_gamma   90.00
#
_symmetry.space_group_name_H-M   'P 1'
#
loop_
_entity.id
_entity.type
_entity.pdbx_description
1 polymer ?
#
loop_
_entity_poly.entity_id
_entity_poly.type
_entity_poly.pdbx_seq_one_letter_code
_entity_poly.pdbx_strand_id
1 'polypeptide(L)'
;MFLLEVGNLKENFAKYFSVEAAVTEELKHEVFRVRHAVYCEELGYENTNPDQEESDSYDARSLHIALRAQAHGRIVGCVRLVQCDPDAPEKLLPFEKLCTDAIDRSIIDPAQVNRHAMVEISRLAVLSDYRKRKGDSGSPMAISEEDMGTRDQPRFPYIPVGLYL
;
A
#
# COMPACT_ATOMS: atom_id res chain seq x y z
N MET A 1 -12.45 -9.11 -24.30
CA MET A 1 -11.67 -7.87 -24.44
C MET A 1 -10.99 -7.49 -23.12
N PHE A 2 -11.69 -7.51 -22.00
CA PHE A 2 -11.16 -7.17 -20.67
C PHE A 2 -9.95 -8.02 -20.18
N LEU A 3 -9.91 -9.32 -20.49
CA LEU A 3 -8.83 -10.23 -20.08
C LEU A 3 -7.49 -10.00 -20.82
N LEU A 4 -7.52 -9.43 -22.03
CA LEU A 4 -6.29 -9.11 -22.77
C LEU A 4 -5.62 -7.84 -22.26
N GLU A 5 -6.39 -6.90 -21.72
CA GLU A 5 -5.87 -5.66 -21.13
C GLU A 5 -5.19 -5.91 -19.78
N VAL A 6 -5.68 -6.86 -18.99
CA VAL A 6 -5.09 -7.23 -17.69
C VAL A 6 -3.71 -7.89 -17.87
N GLY A 7 -3.52 -8.71 -18.92
CA GLY A 7 -2.21 -9.28 -19.26
C GLY A 7 -1.17 -8.20 -19.60
N ASN A 8 -1.55 -7.21 -20.39
CA ASN A 8 -0.70 -6.07 -20.72
C ASN A 8 -0.36 -5.20 -19.50
N LEU A 9 -1.28 -5.07 -18.54
CA LEU A 9 -1.10 -4.27 -17.34
C LEU A 9 0.02 -4.86 -16.47
N LYS A 10 -0.04 -6.16 -16.18
CA LYS A 10 0.95 -6.86 -15.36
C LYS A 10 2.35 -6.83 -16.00
N GLU A 11 2.44 -7.11 -17.29
CA GLU A 11 3.70 -7.07 -18.03
C GLU A 11 4.31 -5.67 -18.07
N ASN A 12 3.48 -4.64 -18.26
CA ASN A 12 3.93 -3.27 -18.26
C ASN A 12 4.37 -2.82 -16.86
N PHE A 13 3.65 -3.20 -15.82
CA PHE A 13 4.05 -2.93 -14.45
C PHE A 13 5.43 -3.54 -14.14
N ALA A 14 5.63 -4.81 -14.48
CA ALA A 14 6.86 -5.53 -14.23
C ALA A 14 8.10 -4.96 -14.95
N LYS A 15 7.93 -4.12 -15.98
CA LYS A 15 9.06 -3.42 -16.64
C LYS A 15 9.66 -2.32 -15.77
N TYR A 16 8.86 -1.74 -14.87
CA TYR A 16 9.25 -0.54 -14.11
C TYR A 16 9.33 -0.80 -12.62
N PHE A 17 8.57 -1.77 -12.14
CA PHE A 17 8.45 -2.05 -10.72
C PHE A 17 8.54 -3.54 -10.44
N SER A 18 9.05 -3.88 -9.28
CA SER A 18 8.91 -5.21 -8.67
C SER A 18 8.27 -5.09 -7.30
N VAL A 19 7.51 -6.10 -6.95
CA VAL A 19 6.86 -6.23 -5.64
C VAL A 19 7.52 -7.37 -4.90
N GLU A 20 7.91 -7.13 -3.66
CA GLU A 20 8.60 -8.12 -2.83
C GLU A 20 8.15 -8.03 -1.36
N ALA A 21 8.16 -9.17 -0.67
CA ALA A 21 7.92 -9.18 0.77
C ALA A 21 9.16 -8.66 1.51
N ALA A 22 8.98 -7.70 2.41
CA ALA A 22 10.04 -7.17 3.25
C ALA A 22 10.32 -8.12 4.42
N VAL A 23 11.09 -9.16 4.15
CA VAL A 23 11.41 -10.22 5.13
C VAL A 23 12.68 -9.95 5.92
N THR A 24 13.58 -9.09 5.44
CA THR A 24 14.79 -8.68 6.17
C THR A 24 14.55 -7.38 6.94
N GLU A 25 15.28 -7.19 8.04
CA GLU A 25 15.14 -5.96 8.83
C GLU A 25 15.56 -4.73 8.02
N GLU A 26 16.59 -4.84 7.18
CA GLU A 26 17.03 -3.73 6.31
C GLU A 26 15.91 -3.29 5.38
N LEU A 27 15.20 -4.23 4.77
CA LEU A 27 14.10 -3.92 3.86
C LEU A 27 12.87 -3.38 4.61
N LYS A 28 12.61 -3.85 5.83
CA LYS A 28 11.57 -3.27 6.69
C LYS A 28 11.89 -1.81 7.05
N HIS A 29 13.13 -1.49 7.36
CA HIS A 29 13.57 -0.11 7.60
C HIS A 29 13.37 0.76 6.36
N GLU A 30 13.66 0.27 5.15
CA GLU A 30 13.36 1.02 3.92
C GLU A 30 11.84 1.27 3.76
N VAL A 31 11.00 0.28 4.06
CA VAL A 31 9.53 0.43 4.07
C VAL A 31 9.08 1.49 5.09
N PHE A 32 9.63 1.46 6.31
CA PHE A 32 9.29 2.43 7.37
C PHE A 32 9.70 3.86 7.00
N ARG A 33 10.80 4.04 6.26
CA ARG A 33 11.20 5.36 5.73
C ARG A 33 10.24 5.85 4.65
N VAL A 34 9.76 4.98 3.76
CA VAL A 34 8.71 5.36 2.78
C VAL A 34 7.44 5.77 3.51
N ARG A 35 7.03 5.05 4.55
CA ARG A 35 5.87 5.40 5.38
C ARG A 35 6.06 6.75 6.05
N HIS A 36 7.23 7.01 6.64
CA HIS A 36 7.56 8.30 7.27
C HIS A 36 7.47 9.45 6.26
N ALA A 37 8.11 9.31 5.10
CA ALA A 37 8.05 10.33 4.07
C ALA A 37 6.62 10.68 3.65
N VAL A 38 5.74 9.68 3.57
CA VAL A 38 4.34 9.88 3.14
C VAL A 38 3.45 10.33 4.31
N TYR A 39 3.44 9.60 5.42
CA TYR A 39 2.47 9.85 6.50
C TYR A 39 2.91 10.96 7.45
N CYS A 40 4.21 11.12 7.71
CA CYS A 40 4.71 12.13 8.63
C CYS A 40 5.05 13.45 7.90
N GLU A 41 5.85 13.39 6.84
CA GLU A 41 6.37 14.60 6.18
C GLU A 41 5.37 15.19 5.18
N GLU A 42 4.77 14.34 4.31
CA GLU A 42 3.90 14.86 3.24
C GLU A 42 2.47 15.13 3.71
N LEU A 43 1.85 14.17 4.43
CA LEU A 43 0.46 14.24 4.82
C LEU A 43 0.23 14.81 6.23
N GLY A 44 1.25 14.74 7.11
CA GLY A 44 1.12 15.19 8.49
C GLY A 44 0.12 14.40 9.31
N TYR A 45 -0.14 13.14 8.98
CA TYR A 45 -1.07 12.27 9.70
C TYR A 45 -0.43 11.66 10.95
N GLU A 46 0.89 11.48 10.92
CA GLU A 46 1.69 10.96 12.03
C GLU A 46 2.80 11.95 12.38
N ASN A 47 3.32 11.87 13.60
CA ASN A 47 4.39 12.76 14.02
C ASN A 47 5.72 12.35 13.38
N THR A 48 6.51 13.35 13.01
CA THR A 48 7.91 13.12 12.60
C THR A 48 8.75 12.67 13.79
N ASN A 49 9.77 11.87 13.52
CA ASN A 49 10.73 11.42 14.53
C ASN A 49 12.18 11.47 13.99
N PRO A 50 13.20 11.47 14.88
CA PRO A 50 14.60 11.58 14.48
C PRO A 50 15.10 10.42 13.61
N ASP A 51 14.52 9.23 13.76
CA ASP A 51 14.93 8.04 13.01
C ASP A 51 14.39 8.05 11.57
N GLN A 52 13.46 8.97 11.28
CA GLN A 52 12.78 9.08 9.98
C GLN A 52 12.10 7.77 9.55
N GLU A 53 11.55 7.03 10.49
CA GLU A 53 10.86 5.77 10.28
C GLU A 53 9.49 5.80 10.97
N GLU A 54 8.41 5.53 10.22
CA GLU A 54 7.07 5.40 10.78
C GLU A 54 6.80 3.92 11.05
N SER A 55 6.57 3.58 12.31
CA SER A 55 6.20 2.23 12.75
C SER A 55 5.24 2.27 13.93
N ASP A 56 4.49 1.20 14.12
CA ASP A 56 3.56 1.04 15.23
C ASP A 56 3.57 -0.39 15.80
N SER A 57 2.82 -0.61 16.86
CA SER A 57 2.76 -1.92 17.54
C SER A 57 2.18 -3.05 16.69
N TYR A 58 1.51 -2.75 15.57
CA TYR A 58 0.97 -3.75 14.68
C TYR A 58 2.03 -4.34 13.74
N ASP A 59 3.14 -3.63 13.53
CA ASP A 59 4.19 -4.05 12.60
C ASP A 59 4.83 -5.40 12.98
N ALA A 60 4.87 -5.71 14.28
CA ALA A 60 5.41 -6.96 14.80
C ALA A 60 4.63 -8.22 14.32
N ARG A 61 3.37 -8.06 13.94
CA ARG A 61 2.51 -9.15 13.42
C ARG A 61 2.02 -8.91 12.00
N SER A 62 2.78 -8.14 11.23
CA SER A 62 2.40 -7.73 9.88
C SER A 62 3.36 -8.27 8.84
N LEU A 63 2.82 -8.56 7.67
CA LEU A 63 3.59 -8.73 6.46
C LEU A 63 3.70 -7.37 5.76
N HIS A 64 4.92 -6.95 5.48
CA HIS A 64 5.19 -5.74 4.70
C HIS A 64 5.52 -6.10 3.27
N ILE A 65 4.86 -5.45 2.34
CA ILE A 65 5.13 -5.58 0.91
C ILE A 65 5.77 -4.28 0.44
N ALA A 66 6.92 -4.39 -0.19
CA ALA A 66 7.68 -3.29 -0.74
C ALA A 66 7.51 -3.22 -2.26
N LEU A 67 7.40 -2.00 -2.78
CA LEU A 67 7.42 -1.69 -4.19
C LEU A 67 8.76 -1.08 -4.56
N ARG A 68 9.52 -1.77 -5.40
CA ARG A 68 10.84 -1.33 -5.87
C ARG A 68 10.76 -0.78 -7.29
N ALA A 69 11.29 0.41 -7.51
CA ALA A 69 11.47 0.95 -8.86
C ALA A 69 12.72 0.34 -9.51
N GLN A 70 12.56 -0.31 -10.66
CA GLN A 70 13.63 -1.03 -11.34
C GLN A 70 14.76 -0.13 -11.85
N ALA A 71 14.43 1.10 -12.23
CA ALA A 71 15.38 2.04 -12.82
C ALA A 71 16.56 2.40 -11.88
N HIS A 72 16.36 2.36 -10.58
CA HIS A 72 17.36 2.79 -9.59
C HIS A 72 17.37 1.93 -8.31
N GLY A 73 16.58 0.87 -8.26
CA GLY A 73 16.57 -0.10 -7.17
C GLY A 73 15.98 0.38 -5.82
N ARG A 74 15.43 1.62 -5.74
CA ARG A 74 14.88 2.17 -4.49
C ARG A 74 13.47 1.66 -4.22
N ILE A 75 13.10 1.53 -2.95
CA ILE A 75 11.72 1.34 -2.52
C ILE A 75 10.98 2.67 -2.68
N VAL A 76 9.86 2.64 -3.38
CA VAL A 76 9.07 3.83 -3.74
C VAL A 76 7.62 3.75 -3.28
N GLY A 77 7.23 2.61 -2.74
CA GLY A 77 5.92 2.40 -2.16
C GLY A 77 5.89 1.14 -1.30
N CYS A 78 4.83 1.00 -0.53
CA CYS A 78 4.62 -0.16 0.31
C CYS A 78 3.14 -0.34 0.64
N VAL A 79 2.82 -1.53 1.15
CA VAL A 79 1.55 -1.85 1.80
C VAL A 79 1.81 -2.79 2.97
N ARG A 80 1.00 -2.68 4.01
CA ARG A 80 1.04 -3.54 5.18
C ARG A 80 -0.19 -4.44 5.24
N LEU A 81 0.02 -5.71 5.54
CA LEU A 81 -1.01 -6.70 5.83
C LEU A 81 -0.93 -7.07 7.31
N VAL A 82 -1.84 -6.54 8.12
CA VAL A 82 -1.92 -6.84 9.55
C VAL A 82 -2.69 -8.13 9.74
N GLN A 83 -2.04 -9.14 10.28
CA GLN A 83 -2.66 -10.44 10.55
C GLN A 83 -3.33 -10.45 11.92
N CYS A 84 -4.44 -11.19 12.02
CA CYS A 84 -4.95 -11.55 13.33
C CYS A 84 -3.96 -12.48 14.02
N ASP A 85 -3.86 -12.34 15.35
CA ASP A 85 -3.07 -13.23 16.19
C ASP A 85 -3.93 -14.47 16.52
N PRO A 86 -3.58 -15.67 16.00
CA PRO A 86 -4.37 -16.86 16.26
C PRO A 86 -4.38 -17.28 17.75
N ASP A 87 -3.29 -16.97 18.46
CA ASP A 87 -3.11 -17.32 19.87
C ASP A 87 -3.69 -16.24 20.80
N ALA A 88 -4.09 -15.10 20.24
CA ALA A 88 -4.72 -14.00 20.96
C ALA A 88 -5.83 -13.37 20.11
N PRO A 89 -6.94 -14.10 19.88
CA PRO A 89 -8.02 -13.65 18.99
C PRO A 89 -8.74 -12.39 19.48
N GLU A 90 -8.58 -12.04 20.76
CA GLU A 90 -9.07 -10.79 21.34
C GLU A 90 -8.26 -9.56 20.93
N LYS A 91 -7.06 -9.72 20.37
CA LYS A 91 -6.27 -8.62 19.83
C LYS A 91 -6.88 -8.10 18.54
N LEU A 92 -7.49 -6.94 18.64
CA LEU A 92 -8.19 -6.29 17.55
C LEU A 92 -7.23 -5.86 16.43
N LEU A 93 -7.73 -5.85 15.20
CA LEU A 93 -7.09 -5.18 14.07
C LEU A 93 -7.21 -3.65 14.22
N PRO A 94 -6.35 -2.87 13.53
CA PRO A 94 -6.41 -1.41 13.60
C PRO A 94 -7.81 -0.85 13.33
N PHE A 95 -8.49 -1.31 12.27
CA PHE A 95 -9.83 -0.81 11.93
C PHE A 95 -10.88 -1.15 13.00
N GLU A 96 -10.79 -2.33 13.61
CA GLU A 96 -11.75 -2.73 14.67
C GLU A 96 -11.62 -1.81 15.89
N LYS A 97 -10.40 -1.36 16.19
CA LYS A 97 -10.11 -0.45 17.30
C LYS A 97 -10.49 0.99 16.98
N LEU A 98 -10.15 1.47 15.78
CA LEU A 98 -10.36 2.86 15.39
C LEU A 98 -11.78 3.15 14.92
N CYS A 99 -12.44 2.17 14.32
CA CYS A 99 -13.75 2.31 13.71
C CYS A 99 -14.87 1.60 14.49
N THR A 100 -14.65 1.29 15.77
CA THR A 100 -15.59 0.51 16.60
C THR A 100 -17.03 0.99 16.50
N ASP A 101 -17.24 2.30 16.54
CA ASP A 101 -18.57 2.93 16.51
C ASP A 101 -19.11 3.11 15.08
N ALA A 102 -18.28 2.97 14.06
CA ALA A 102 -18.66 3.12 12.66
C ALA A 102 -18.97 1.78 11.97
N ILE A 103 -18.65 0.66 12.60
CA ILE A 103 -18.93 -0.66 12.05
C ILE A 103 -20.41 -1.00 12.21
N ASP A 104 -21.12 -1.10 11.08
CA ASP A 104 -22.49 -1.63 11.08
C ASP A 104 -22.48 -3.15 11.21
N ARG A 105 -22.64 -3.63 12.46
CA ARG A 105 -22.63 -5.05 12.79
C ARG A 105 -23.84 -5.82 12.27
N SER A 106 -24.85 -5.14 11.74
CA SER A 106 -25.95 -5.79 11.05
C SER A 106 -25.59 -6.23 9.63
N ILE A 107 -24.55 -5.59 9.04
CA ILE A 107 -24.01 -5.93 7.72
C ILE A 107 -22.87 -6.94 7.89
N ILE A 108 -21.90 -6.63 8.75
CA ILE A 108 -20.79 -7.54 9.07
C ILE A 108 -20.32 -7.30 10.49
N ASP A 109 -20.30 -8.37 11.27
CA ASP A 109 -19.73 -8.35 12.62
C ASP A 109 -18.35 -9.01 12.59
N PRO A 110 -17.25 -8.26 12.76
CA PRO A 110 -15.90 -8.82 12.78
C PRO A 110 -15.69 -9.91 13.83
N ALA A 111 -16.45 -9.86 14.93
CA ALA A 111 -16.39 -10.87 15.98
C ALA A 111 -16.93 -12.25 15.54
N GLN A 112 -17.74 -12.28 14.48
CA GLN A 112 -18.29 -13.52 13.91
C GLN A 112 -17.44 -14.06 12.74
N VAL A 113 -16.45 -13.31 12.28
CA VAL A 113 -15.55 -13.73 11.20
C VAL A 113 -14.43 -14.60 11.77
N ASN A 114 -14.09 -15.66 11.04
CA ASN A 114 -12.96 -16.50 11.42
C ASN A 114 -11.65 -15.69 11.44
N ARG A 115 -11.08 -15.50 12.62
CA ARG A 115 -9.86 -14.69 12.82
C ARG A 115 -8.67 -15.21 12.00
N HIS A 116 -8.56 -16.51 11.74
CA HIS A 116 -7.50 -17.09 10.91
C HIS A 116 -7.61 -16.72 9.43
N ALA A 117 -8.81 -16.31 8.98
CA ALA A 117 -9.05 -15.89 7.60
C ALA A 117 -9.15 -14.35 7.44
N MET A 118 -8.76 -13.62 8.49
CA MET A 118 -8.93 -12.18 8.55
C MET A 118 -7.58 -11.45 8.52
N VAL A 119 -7.47 -10.48 7.63
CA VAL A 119 -6.28 -9.64 7.48
C VAL A 119 -6.74 -8.21 7.15
N GLU A 120 -6.07 -7.22 7.71
CA GLU A 120 -6.28 -5.82 7.36
C GLU A 120 -5.19 -5.33 6.43
N ILE A 121 -5.60 -4.73 5.31
CA ILE A 121 -4.70 -4.00 4.43
C ILE A 121 -4.63 -2.56 4.91
N SER A 122 -3.44 -2.10 5.26
CA SER A 122 -3.20 -0.75 5.76
C SER A 122 -1.84 -0.21 5.33
N ARG A 123 -1.55 1.04 5.69
CA ARG A 123 -0.27 1.70 5.40
C ARG A 123 0.12 1.62 3.91
N LEU A 124 -0.85 1.74 3.01
CA LEU A 124 -0.58 1.92 1.59
C LEU A 124 0.06 3.29 1.37
N ALA A 125 1.35 3.29 1.10
CA ALA A 125 2.14 4.49 0.86
C ALA A 125 2.87 4.39 -0.48
N VAL A 126 2.87 5.48 -1.24
CA VAL A 126 3.65 5.64 -2.47
C VAL A 126 4.23 7.05 -2.44
N LEU A 127 5.53 7.19 -2.70
CA LEU A 127 6.21 8.49 -2.72
C LEU A 127 5.57 9.44 -3.73
N SER A 128 5.55 10.74 -3.41
CA SER A 128 4.87 11.76 -4.21
C SER A 128 5.31 11.81 -5.66
N ASP A 129 6.59 11.60 -5.94
CA ASP A 129 7.15 11.58 -7.31
C ASP A 129 6.52 10.48 -8.19
N TYR A 130 5.93 9.46 -7.57
CA TYR A 130 5.27 8.35 -8.24
C TYR A 130 3.74 8.43 -8.23
N ARG A 131 3.15 9.43 -7.54
CA ARG A 131 1.70 9.65 -7.44
C ARG A 131 1.21 10.85 -8.22
N LYS A 132 2.00 11.93 -8.24
CA LYS A 132 1.60 13.23 -8.80
C LYS A 132 2.21 13.39 -10.18
N ARG A 133 1.43 13.10 -11.22
CA ARG A 133 1.77 13.50 -12.58
C ARG A 133 1.05 14.81 -12.90
N LYS A 134 1.66 15.67 -13.72
CA LYS A 134 0.98 16.83 -14.30
C LYS A 134 -0.22 16.31 -15.09
N GLY A 135 -1.43 16.57 -14.61
CA GLY A 135 -2.69 16.10 -15.21
C GLY A 135 -3.58 15.28 -14.26
N ASP A 136 -3.03 14.74 -13.17
CA ASP A 136 -3.78 13.88 -12.23
C ASP A 136 -4.69 14.66 -11.27
N SER A 137 -4.71 15.99 -11.34
CA SER A 137 -5.44 16.85 -10.39
C SER A 137 -6.96 16.89 -10.57
N GLY A 138 -7.51 16.18 -11.54
CA GLY A 138 -8.93 16.27 -11.91
C GLY A 138 -9.79 15.03 -11.65
N SER A 139 -9.21 13.90 -11.29
CA SER A 139 -9.96 12.65 -11.06
C SER A 139 -9.33 11.79 -9.96
N PRO A 140 -10.10 11.26 -9.01
CA PRO A 140 -9.59 10.30 -8.01
C PRO A 140 -9.08 9.00 -8.64
N MET A 141 -9.37 8.76 -9.91
CA MET A 141 -8.92 7.60 -10.69
C MET A 141 -8.06 7.98 -11.89
N ALA A 142 -7.81 9.28 -12.12
CA ALA A 142 -6.91 9.94 -13.07
C ALA A 142 -6.46 9.14 -14.29
N ILE A 143 -7.42 8.66 -15.10
CA ILE A 143 -7.15 8.09 -16.43
C ILE A 143 -7.84 8.98 -17.43
N SER A 144 -7.08 9.74 -18.22
CA SER A 144 -7.59 10.34 -19.43
C SER A 144 -7.24 9.43 -20.63
N GLU A 145 -8.06 9.45 -21.68
CA GLU A 145 -7.74 8.75 -22.93
C GLU A 145 -6.41 9.23 -23.55
N GLU A 146 -6.00 10.46 -23.27
CA GLU A 146 -4.69 11.02 -23.66
C GLU A 146 -3.52 10.33 -22.95
N ASP A 147 -3.77 9.72 -21.77
CA ASP A 147 -2.74 9.02 -21.00
C ASP A 147 -2.36 7.66 -21.60
N MET A 148 -3.13 7.13 -22.51
CA MET A 148 -2.87 5.84 -23.16
C MET A 148 -2.01 5.93 -24.43
N GLY A 149 -1.59 7.14 -24.86
CA GLY A 149 -1.13 7.37 -26.22
C GLY A 149 0.34 7.70 -26.47
N THR A 150 1.26 7.81 -25.50
CA THR A 150 2.66 8.15 -25.78
C THR A 150 3.64 7.06 -25.40
N ARG A 151 4.45 6.62 -26.38
CA ARG A 151 5.32 5.44 -26.32
C ARG A 151 6.59 5.58 -25.45
N ASP A 152 6.95 6.75 -24.96
CA ASP A 152 8.27 7.00 -24.35
C ASP A 152 8.29 7.05 -22.81
N GLN A 153 7.15 7.09 -22.16
CA GLN A 153 7.03 6.83 -20.71
C GLN A 153 5.73 6.08 -20.49
N PRO A 154 5.76 4.86 -19.98
CA PRO A 154 4.54 4.18 -19.61
C PRO A 154 3.93 4.94 -18.45
N ARG A 155 2.87 5.61 -18.73
CA ARG A 155 2.01 6.24 -17.75
C ARG A 155 1.30 5.12 -17.01
N PHE A 156 1.85 4.75 -15.87
CA PHE A 156 1.27 3.74 -15.02
C PHE A 156 0.52 4.45 -13.88
N PRO A 157 -0.77 4.81 -14.05
CA PRO A 157 -1.55 5.47 -13.00
C PRO A 157 -1.92 4.51 -11.87
N TYR A 158 -1.48 3.23 -11.93
CA TYR A 158 -1.99 2.16 -11.08
C TYR A 158 -0.95 1.55 -10.14
N ILE A 159 0.03 2.35 -9.68
CA ILE A 159 0.98 1.85 -8.67
C ILE A 159 0.24 1.25 -7.47
N PRO A 160 -0.81 1.90 -6.88
CA PRO A 160 -1.61 1.29 -5.85
C PRO A 160 -2.24 -0.04 -6.29
N VAL A 161 -2.77 -0.13 -7.52
CA VAL A 161 -3.36 -1.37 -8.04
C VAL A 161 -2.32 -2.47 -8.21
N GLY A 162 -1.11 -2.12 -8.67
CA GLY A 162 0.00 -3.08 -8.79
C GLY A 162 0.45 -3.68 -7.46
N LEU A 163 0.18 -3.02 -6.34
CA LEU A 163 0.44 -3.56 -5.00
C LEU A 163 -0.62 -4.57 -4.54
N TYR A 164 -1.76 -4.66 -5.25
CA TYR A 164 -2.83 -5.63 -5.01
C TYR A 164 -2.82 -6.80 -5.99
N LEU A 165 -1.99 -6.77 -7.02
CA LEU A 165 -1.84 -7.85 -8.02
C LEU A 165 -0.77 -8.86 -7.61
#